data_e6a1f5cb5b7e400d6014b7264f3f9883
#
_entry.id   e6a1f5cb5b7e400d6014b7264f3f9883
#
_cell.length_a   1.000
_cell.length_b   1.000
_cell.length_c   1.000
_cell.angle_alpha   90.00
_cell.angle_beta   90.00
_cell.angle_gamma   90.00
#
_symmetry.space_group_name_H-M   'P 1'
#
loop_
_entity.id
_entity.type
_entity.pdbx_description
1 polymer ?
#
loop_
_entity_poly.entity_id
_entity_poly.type
_entity_poly.pdbx_seq_one_letter_code
_entity_poly.pdbx_strand_id
1 'polypeptide(L)'
;MGGGECVDLLPCGLDGLIKPHMNLDPKNLNKAIHVIGGGLAGSEAAWQIARAGVPAILHEMRPQRMTEAHQSDGLAELVCSNSFRSDDAQASAVGLLHEEMRRCDSLIMAAADANKVPAGGALAMDR
;
A
#
# COMPACT_ATOMS: atom_id res chain seq x y z
N MET A 1 5.03 -14.53 24.48
CA MET A 1 5.98 -14.72 23.37
C MET A 1 5.16 -14.55 22.09
N GLY A 2 5.14 -13.36 21.52
CA GLY A 2 4.44 -13.04 20.28
C GLY A 2 5.47 -12.93 19.15
N GLY A 3 5.54 -13.97 18.30
CA GLY A 3 6.33 -13.93 17.09
C GLY A 3 5.65 -12.99 16.09
N GLY A 4 6.23 -11.83 15.85
CA GLY A 4 5.86 -11.00 14.71
C GLY A 4 6.41 -11.65 13.45
N GLU A 5 5.53 -12.16 12.59
CA GLU A 5 5.91 -12.60 11.26
C GLU A 5 6.30 -11.39 10.42
N CYS A 6 7.55 -11.37 9.95
CA CYS A 6 7.97 -10.50 8.87
C CYS A 6 7.24 -10.98 7.60
N VAL A 7 6.24 -10.25 7.15
CA VAL A 7 5.61 -10.51 5.85
C VAL A 7 6.45 -9.87 4.75
N ASP A 8 6.91 -10.67 3.82
CA ASP A 8 7.49 -10.21 2.55
C ASP A 8 6.39 -9.52 1.73
N LEU A 9 6.45 -8.19 1.67
CA LEU A 9 5.51 -7.34 0.92
C LEU A 9 5.88 -7.31 -0.58
N LEU A 10 5.87 -8.47 -1.25
CA LEU A 10 5.99 -8.50 -2.70
C LEU A 10 4.72 -9.10 -3.31
N PRO A 11 3.87 -8.31 -3.98
CA PRO A 11 2.83 -8.86 -4.83
C PRO A 11 3.46 -9.61 -6.00
N CYS A 12 3.00 -10.83 -6.22
CA CYS A 12 3.34 -11.64 -7.37
C CYS A 12 2.97 -10.87 -8.66
N GLY A 13 3.96 -10.42 -9.43
CA GLY A 13 3.76 -9.76 -10.72
C GLY A 13 4.54 -8.47 -10.97
N LEU A 14 5.29 -7.98 -10.00
CA LEU A 14 6.14 -6.78 -10.18
C LEU A 14 7.65 -7.13 -10.25
N ASP A 15 7.99 -8.24 -10.87
CA ASP A 15 9.36 -8.79 -10.93
C ASP A 15 10.41 -7.89 -11.62
N GLY A 16 10.03 -6.69 -12.03
CA GLY A 16 10.90 -5.77 -12.76
C GLY A 16 11.24 -4.46 -12.04
N LEU A 17 10.54 -4.07 -10.99
CA LEU A 17 10.63 -2.67 -10.55
C LEU A 17 11.50 -2.39 -9.32
N ILE A 18 11.68 -3.28 -8.37
CA ILE A 18 12.58 -3.00 -7.23
C ILE A 18 13.06 -4.32 -6.60
N LYS A 19 14.36 -4.50 -6.48
CA LYS A 19 14.96 -5.39 -5.49
C LYS A 19 15.36 -4.54 -4.29
N PRO A 20 14.57 -4.47 -3.23
CA PRO A 20 15.07 -3.89 -1.99
C PRO A 20 16.07 -4.88 -1.40
N HIS A 21 17.36 -4.60 -1.53
CA HIS A 21 18.36 -5.21 -0.68
C HIS A 21 18.19 -4.63 0.73
N MET A 22 17.13 -5.04 1.44
CA MET A 22 17.01 -4.77 2.85
C MET A 22 17.91 -5.76 3.60
N ASN A 23 19.10 -5.31 3.92
CA ASN A 23 19.92 -5.96 4.93
C ASN A 23 19.30 -5.62 6.30
N LEU A 24 18.38 -6.47 6.78
CA LEU A 24 17.75 -6.35 8.10
C LEU A 24 18.78 -6.74 9.17
N ASP A 25 19.74 -5.86 9.44
CA ASP A 25 20.61 -6.00 10.61
C ASP A 25 19.72 -5.83 11.87
N PRO A 26 19.64 -6.84 12.75
CA PRO A 26 18.87 -6.74 14.00
C PRO A 26 19.18 -5.51 14.84
N LYS A 27 20.38 -4.94 14.70
CA LYS A 27 20.77 -3.69 15.37
C LYS A 27 20.05 -2.46 14.84
N ASN A 28 19.45 -2.53 13.65
CA ASN A 28 18.70 -1.42 13.05
C ASN A 28 17.20 -1.46 13.40
N LEU A 29 16.67 -2.57 13.93
CA LEU A 29 15.26 -2.66 14.32
C LEU A 29 14.87 -1.67 15.41
N ASN A 30 15.82 -1.29 16.29
CA ASN A 30 15.58 -0.25 17.32
C ASN A 30 15.42 1.16 16.74
N LYS A 31 15.67 1.33 15.44
CA LYS A 31 15.50 2.60 14.70
C LYS A 31 14.39 2.50 13.66
N ALA A 32 13.65 1.41 13.63
CA ALA A 32 12.56 1.23 12.69
C ALA A 32 11.41 2.20 12.97
N ILE A 33 10.80 2.69 11.91
CA ILE A 33 9.54 3.45 12.01
C ILE A 33 8.40 2.45 12.11
N HIS A 34 7.58 2.59 13.15
CA HIS A 34 6.41 1.76 13.34
C HIS A 34 5.20 2.40 12.65
N VAL A 35 4.60 1.68 11.73
CA VAL A 35 3.37 2.05 11.03
C VAL A 35 2.23 1.23 11.62
N ILE A 36 1.19 1.88 12.11
CA ILE A 36 0.05 1.21 12.75
C ILE A 36 -1.15 1.18 11.81
N GLY A 37 -1.55 -0.01 11.41
CA GLY A 37 -2.64 -0.28 10.47
C GLY A 37 -2.16 -0.55 9.05
N GLY A 38 -2.52 -1.73 8.51
CA GLY A 38 -2.16 -2.21 7.18
C GLY A 38 -3.19 -1.89 6.09
N GLY A 39 -3.98 -0.82 6.24
CA GLY A 39 -4.87 -0.32 5.20
C GLY A 39 -4.10 0.40 4.09
N LEU A 40 -4.82 1.08 3.18
CA LEU A 40 -4.23 1.80 2.04
C LEU A 40 -3.13 2.79 2.49
N ALA A 41 -3.45 3.62 3.49
CA ALA A 41 -2.52 4.65 3.98
C ALA A 41 -1.28 4.05 4.66
N GLY A 42 -1.46 3.02 5.51
CA GLY A 42 -0.34 2.40 6.21
C GLY A 42 0.56 1.59 5.28
N SER A 43 -0.01 0.91 4.30
CA SER A 43 0.77 0.20 3.27
C SER A 43 1.58 1.16 2.41
N GLU A 44 0.99 2.29 2.00
CA GLU A 44 1.71 3.35 1.29
C GLU A 44 2.84 3.94 2.13
N ALA A 45 2.57 4.27 3.40
CA ALA A 45 3.58 4.81 4.31
C ALA A 45 4.75 3.84 4.51
N ALA A 46 4.46 2.57 4.76
CA ALA A 46 5.50 1.53 4.92
C ALA A 46 6.35 1.39 3.65
N TRP A 47 5.71 1.44 2.48
CA TRP A 47 6.39 1.42 1.19
C TRP A 47 7.35 2.61 1.01
N GLN A 48 6.88 3.84 1.26
CA GLN A 48 7.70 5.04 1.10
C GLN A 48 8.87 5.07 2.08
N ILE A 49 8.66 4.63 3.34
CA ILE A 49 9.71 4.50 4.34
C ILE A 49 10.77 3.50 3.88
N ALA A 50 10.35 2.32 3.42
CA ALA A 50 11.24 1.27 2.94
C ALA A 50 12.03 1.73 1.70
N ARG A 51 11.41 2.43 0.76
CA ARG A 51 12.09 3.02 -0.40
C ARG A 51 13.14 4.06 -0.03
N ALA A 52 12.91 4.81 1.04
CA ALA A 52 13.90 5.74 1.58
C ALA A 52 15.07 5.03 2.29
N GLY A 53 15.11 3.70 2.32
CA GLY A 53 16.14 2.91 2.98
C GLY A 53 16.04 2.92 4.51
N VAL A 54 14.89 3.31 5.06
CA VAL A 54 14.63 3.32 6.50
C VAL A 54 13.90 2.02 6.87
N PRO A 55 14.32 1.31 7.94
CA PRO A 55 13.59 0.15 8.43
C PRO A 55 12.17 0.55 8.84
N ALA A 56 11.17 -0.24 8.43
CA ALA A 56 9.78 -0.06 8.78
C ALA A 56 9.22 -1.33 9.40
N ILE A 57 8.35 -1.20 10.40
CA ILE A 57 7.58 -2.28 10.99
C ILE A 57 6.10 -1.94 10.84
N LEU A 58 5.38 -2.70 10.02
CA LEU A 58 3.96 -2.54 9.84
C LEU A 58 3.21 -3.44 10.82
N HIS A 59 2.36 -2.82 11.65
CA HIS A 59 1.50 -3.51 12.60
C HIS A 59 0.08 -3.58 12.03
N GLU A 60 -0.44 -4.79 11.86
CA GLU A 60 -1.81 -5.02 11.41
C GLU A 60 -2.52 -5.95 12.40
N MET A 61 -3.75 -5.65 12.72
CA MET A 61 -4.54 -6.46 13.66
C MET A 61 -5.15 -7.71 13.02
N ARG A 62 -5.29 -7.71 11.71
CA ARG A 62 -5.78 -8.88 10.96
C ARG A 62 -4.63 -9.89 10.78
N PRO A 63 -4.90 -11.18 10.77
CA PRO A 63 -6.21 -11.84 10.86
C PRO A 63 -6.75 -12.02 12.29
N GLN A 64 -5.99 -11.67 13.35
CA GLN A 64 -6.38 -11.92 14.74
C GLN A 64 -7.68 -11.20 15.11
N ARG A 65 -7.90 -10.00 14.55
CA ARG A 65 -9.13 -9.25 14.72
C ARG A 65 -9.58 -8.65 13.39
N MET A 66 -10.63 -9.22 12.83
CA MET A 66 -11.28 -8.69 11.63
C MET A 66 -12.18 -7.51 11.99
N THR A 67 -12.44 -6.64 11.01
CA THR A 67 -13.50 -5.62 11.09
C THR A 67 -14.66 -6.01 10.19
N GLU A 68 -15.82 -5.39 10.37
CA GLU A 68 -17.01 -5.64 9.52
C GLU A 68 -16.79 -5.24 8.06
N ALA A 69 -15.85 -4.33 7.79
CA ALA A 69 -15.58 -3.83 6.45
C ALA A 69 -14.65 -4.73 5.62
N HIS A 70 -13.77 -5.48 6.29
CA HIS A 70 -12.76 -6.31 5.62
C HIS A 70 -13.28 -7.72 5.35
N GLN A 71 -12.96 -8.27 4.19
CA GLN A 71 -13.33 -9.62 3.77
C GLN A 71 -12.12 -10.56 3.67
N SER A 72 -10.91 -9.99 3.67
CA SER A 72 -9.66 -10.74 3.61
C SER A 72 -8.69 -10.31 4.72
N ASP A 73 -7.64 -11.08 4.93
CA ASP A 73 -6.51 -10.74 5.78
C ASP A 73 -5.41 -9.96 5.04
N GLY A 74 -5.60 -9.72 3.74
CA GLY A 74 -4.67 -8.98 2.90
C GLY A 74 -4.50 -7.51 3.32
N LEU A 75 -3.30 -6.96 3.08
CA LEU A 75 -3.02 -5.54 3.29
C LEU A 75 -3.65 -4.68 2.19
N ALA A 76 -3.87 -3.40 2.48
CA ALA A 76 -4.39 -2.41 1.53
C ALA A 76 -5.72 -2.79 0.87
N GLU A 77 -6.56 -3.55 1.54
CA GLU A 77 -7.87 -3.95 1.00
C GLU A 77 -8.76 -2.74 0.72
N LEU A 78 -9.34 -2.69 -0.47
CA LEU A 78 -10.28 -1.66 -0.88
C LEU A 78 -11.70 -2.03 -0.42
N VAL A 79 -12.12 -1.54 0.73
CA VAL A 79 -13.30 -2.02 1.46
C VAL A 79 -14.60 -1.32 1.09
N CYS A 80 -14.58 -0.02 0.72
CA CYS A 80 -15.82 0.75 0.53
C CYS A 80 -16.42 0.58 -0.87
N SER A 81 -15.58 0.55 -1.89
CA SER A 81 -15.96 0.38 -3.30
C SER A 81 -14.75 -0.11 -4.08
N ASN A 82 -14.96 -0.46 -5.35
CA ASN A 82 -13.87 -0.81 -6.26
C ASN A 82 -13.30 0.42 -7.02
N SER A 83 -13.46 1.62 -6.48
CA SER A 83 -13.08 2.86 -7.18
C SER A 83 -12.44 3.87 -6.22
N PHE A 84 -11.41 4.54 -6.70
CA PHE A 84 -10.82 5.74 -6.10
C PHE A 84 -11.46 7.03 -6.58
N ARG A 85 -12.65 6.99 -7.18
CA ARG A 85 -13.40 8.13 -7.72
C ARG A 85 -12.76 8.70 -8.99
N SER A 86 -12.92 10.01 -9.23
CA SER A 86 -12.41 10.69 -10.42
C SER A 86 -10.88 10.63 -10.50
N ASP A 87 -10.39 10.36 -11.71
CA ASP A 87 -8.95 10.35 -12.04
C ASP A 87 -8.55 11.56 -12.93
N ASP A 88 -9.43 12.54 -13.03
CA ASP A 88 -9.20 13.77 -13.80
C ASP A 88 -8.47 14.81 -12.95
N ALA A 89 -7.16 14.93 -13.17
CA ALA A 89 -6.30 15.87 -12.44
C ALA A 89 -6.60 17.36 -12.77
N GLN A 90 -7.31 17.65 -13.87
CA GLN A 90 -7.64 19.00 -14.26
C GLN A 90 -8.97 19.47 -13.70
N ALA A 91 -9.91 18.54 -13.50
CA ALA A 91 -11.27 18.85 -13.12
C ALA A 91 -11.64 18.45 -11.68
N SER A 92 -10.81 17.67 -10.98
CA SER A 92 -11.14 17.20 -9.64
C SER A 92 -9.94 17.20 -8.68
N ALA A 93 -10.19 17.60 -7.44
CA ALA A 93 -9.17 17.56 -6.39
C ALA A 93 -8.66 16.13 -6.11
N VAL A 94 -9.53 15.13 -6.24
CA VAL A 94 -9.15 13.71 -6.07
C VAL A 94 -8.22 13.27 -7.21
N GLY A 95 -8.54 13.63 -8.45
CA GLY A 95 -7.68 13.34 -9.59
C GLY A 95 -6.33 14.04 -9.50
N LEU A 96 -6.29 15.28 -9.01
CA LEU A 96 -5.04 15.98 -8.75
C LEU A 96 -4.20 15.26 -7.69
N LEU A 97 -4.81 14.81 -6.59
CA LEU A 97 -4.14 14.02 -5.56
C LEU A 97 -3.56 12.71 -6.14
N HIS A 98 -4.30 12.01 -7.00
CA HIS A 98 -3.78 10.81 -7.67
C HIS A 98 -2.53 11.11 -8.50
N GLU A 99 -2.53 12.21 -9.24
CA GLU A 99 -1.39 12.65 -10.04
C GLU A 99 -0.17 12.98 -9.16
N GLU A 100 -0.38 13.67 -8.04
CA GLU A 100 0.68 13.96 -7.07
C GLU A 100 1.25 12.66 -6.47
N MET A 101 0.40 11.72 -6.09
CA MET A 101 0.81 10.41 -5.59
C MET A 101 1.61 9.62 -6.63
N ARG A 102 1.18 9.62 -7.91
CA ARG A 102 1.94 8.98 -9.00
C ARG A 102 3.33 9.57 -9.15
N ARG A 103 3.48 10.89 -9.05
CA ARG A 103 4.79 11.58 -9.06
C ARG A 103 5.68 11.22 -7.88
N CYS A 104 5.09 10.79 -6.77
CA CYS A 104 5.80 10.27 -5.61
C CYS A 104 6.06 8.76 -5.70
N ASP A 105 5.83 8.12 -6.84
CA ASP A 105 5.96 6.67 -7.04
C ASP A 105 5.15 5.84 -6.03
N SER A 106 3.90 6.21 -5.83
CA SER A 106 2.97 5.54 -4.92
C SER A 106 2.75 4.08 -5.32
N LEU A 107 2.91 3.17 -4.35
CA LEU A 107 2.57 1.76 -4.51
C LEU A 107 1.08 1.58 -4.82
N ILE A 108 0.23 2.30 -4.10
CA ILE A 108 -1.23 2.20 -4.26
C ILE A 108 -1.67 2.66 -5.65
N MET A 109 -1.11 3.77 -6.15
CA MET A 109 -1.42 4.24 -7.50
C MET A 109 -0.90 3.30 -8.58
N ALA A 110 0.31 2.76 -8.41
CA ALA A 110 0.86 1.78 -9.34
C ALA A 110 0.00 0.52 -9.43
N ALA A 111 -0.46 0.00 -8.28
CA ALA A 111 -1.37 -1.15 -8.23
C ALA A 111 -2.74 -0.83 -8.84
N ALA A 112 -3.29 0.36 -8.57
CA ALA A 112 -4.56 0.79 -9.13
C ALA A 112 -4.50 0.92 -10.67
N ASP A 113 -3.45 1.54 -11.19
CA ASP A 113 -3.26 1.71 -12.63
C ASP A 113 -3.07 0.38 -13.35
N ALA A 114 -2.40 -0.59 -12.72
CA ALA A 114 -2.19 -1.93 -13.26
C ALA A 114 -3.48 -2.78 -13.32
N ASN A 115 -4.46 -2.51 -12.45
CA ASN A 115 -5.72 -3.24 -12.35
C ASN A 115 -6.94 -2.40 -12.76
N LYS A 116 -6.73 -1.32 -13.49
CA LYS A 116 -7.77 -0.40 -13.93
C LYS A 116 -8.74 -1.07 -14.89
N VAL A 117 -10.04 -0.86 -14.66
CA VAL A 117 -11.12 -1.26 -15.58
C VAL A 117 -11.81 -0.03 -16.16
N PRO A 118 -12.41 -0.12 -17.37
CA PRO A 118 -13.14 0.99 -17.98
C PRO A 118 -14.31 1.46 -17.10
N ALA A 119 -14.27 2.72 -16.67
CA ALA A 119 -15.29 3.32 -15.80
C ALA A 119 -15.47 4.83 -16.08
N GLY A 120 -15.36 5.25 -17.35
CA GLY A 120 -15.39 6.66 -17.73
C GLY A 120 -14.21 7.43 -17.13
N GLY A 121 -14.47 8.53 -16.44
CA GLY A 121 -13.44 9.34 -15.77
C GLY A 121 -13.06 8.88 -14.36
N ALA A 122 -13.57 7.74 -13.89
CA ALA A 122 -13.25 7.21 -12.57
C ALA A 122 -12.08 6.22 -12.64
N LEU A 123 -11.25 6.21 -11.59
CA LEU A 123 -10.24 5.17 -11.37
C LEU A 123 -10.91 3.99 -10.65
N ALA A 124 -11.48 3.07 -11.43
CA ALA A 124 -12.07 1.83 -10.94
C ALA A 124 -11.16 0.65 -11.24
N MET A 125 -11.17 -0.36 -10.37
CA MET A 125 -10.29 -1.51 -10.44
C MET A 125 -11.06 -2.82 -10.39
N ASP A 126 -10.51 -3.82 -11.02
CA ASP A 126 -10.85 -5.22 -10.75
C ASP A 126 -10.20 -5.63 -9.42
N ARG A 127 -10.98 -6.28 -8.53
CA ARG A 127 -10.51 -6.71 -7.19
C ARG A 127 -10.87 -8.15 -6.90
#